data_463416f4a3a7dca26601f35a0d1cac7d
#
_entry.id   463416f4a3a7dca26601f35a0d1cac7d
#
_cell.length_a   1.000
_cell.length_b   1.000
_cell.length_c   1.000
_cell.angle_alpha   90.00
_cell.angle_beta   90.00
_cell.angle_gamma   90.00
#
_symmetry.space_group_name_H-M   'P 1'
#
loop_
_entity.id
_entity.type
_entity.pdbx_description
1 polymer ?
#
loop_
_entity_poly.entity_id
_entity_poly.type
_entity_poly.pdbx_seq_one_letter_code
_entity_poly.pdbx_strand_id
1 'polypeptide(L)'
;MTEETLDIGEDKSLLLVDDDEAFLKRLAKAMEKRGFEVETAGSVAAGRAIATARPPAYAVCDLRLEDGNGLDVVEAIRDRRPDARIVVLTGYGAIATAVAAVKIGATDYLSKPADATDITNALLANGADLPPPPENPMSADRVRWEHIQRVYELCDRNVSETARRLNMHRRT
;
A
#
# COMPACT_ATOMS: atom_id res chain seq x y z
N MET A 1 8.00 -19.39 -23.15
CA MET A 1 7.58 -18.72 -21.90
C MET A 1 8.31 -19.39 -20.76
N THR A 2 9.31 -18.75 -20.26
CA THR A 2 9.90 -19.15 -18.98
C THR A 2 8.93 -18.71 -17.89
N GLU A 3 8.30 -19.66 -17.22
CA GLU A 3 7.68 -19.37 -15.93
C GLU A 3 8.81 -18.92 -15.01
N GLU A 4 8.93 -17.61 -14.79
CA GLU A 4 9.72 -17.13 -13.69
C GLU A 4 9.11 -17.70 -12.40
N THR A 5 9.75 -18.68 -11.84
CA THR A 5 9.44 -19.14 -10.50
C THR A 5 9.75 -17.99 -9.55
N LEU A 6 8.69 -17.28 -9.16
CA LEU A 6 8.81 -16.23 -8.15
C LEU A 6 9.29 -16.86 -6.84
N ASP A 7 10.37 -16.35 -6.30
CA ASP A 7 10.86 -16.78 -4.99
C ASP A 7 9.96 -16.21 -3.88
N ILE A 8 8.87 -16.91 -3.62
CA ILE A 8 7.89 -16.53 -2.60
C ILE A 8 8.32 -17.01 -1.19
N GLY A 9 9.35 -17.85 -1.12
CA GLY A 9 9.74 -18.46 0.14
C GLY A 9 8.90 -19.70 0.49
N GLU A 10 9.08 -20.22 1.69
CA GLU A 10 8.39 -21.45 2.14
C GLU A 10 6.93 -21.19 2.51
N ASP A 11 6.65 -20.06 3.16
CA ASP A 11 5.30 -19.66 3.54
C ASP A 11 4.70 -18.74 2.46
N LYS A 12 3.69 -19.24 1.78
CA LYS A 12 3.02 -18.58 0.65
C LYS A 12 1.69 -17.94 1.03
N SER A 13 1.39 -17.86 2.33
CA SER A 13 0.13 -17.30 2.79
C SER A 13 0.01 -15.81 2.47
N LEU A 14 -1.08 -15.43 1.82
CA LEU A 14 -1.37 -14.06 1.41
C LEU A 14 -2.78 -13.70 1.83
N LEU A 15 -2.94 -12.61 2.56
CA LEU A 15 -4.23 -12.03 2.90
C LEU A 15 -4.49 -10.81 2.03
N LEU A 16 -5.65 -10.79 1.35
CA LEU A 16 -6.12 -9.64 0.59
C LEU A 16 -7.33 -9.02 1.31
N VAL A 17 -7.25 -7.75 1.61
CA VAL A 17 -8.31 -7.02 2.30
C VAL A 17 -8.75 -5.83 1.44
N ASP A 18 -9.99 -5.89 0.97
CA ASP A 18 -10.64 -4.83 0.19
C ASP A 18 -12.15 -5.01 0.28
N ASP A 19 -12.93 -3.95 0.29
CA ASP A 19 -14.38 -4.00 0.27
C ASP A 19 -15.00 -4.16 -1.13
N ASP A 20 -14.18 -4.05 -2.18
CA ASP A 20 -14.56 -4.33 -3.56
C ASP A 20 -14.43 -5.83 -3.85
N GLU A 21 -15.53 -6.56 -3.82
CA GLU A 21 -15.55 -8.01 -4.05
C GLU A 21 -15.05 -8.40 -5.45
N ALA A 22 -15.38 -7.62 -6.47
CA ALA A 22 -14.96 -7.89 -7.84
C ALA A 22 -13.44 -7.76 -7.97
N PHE A 23 -12.87 -6.75 -7.37
CA PHE A 23 -11.44 -6.54 -7.31
C PHE A 23 -10.74 -7.67 -6.54
N LEU A 24 -11.26 -8.06 -5.37
CA LEU A 24 -10.71 -9.16 -4.57
C LEU A 24 -10.68 -10.48 -5.36
N LYS A 25 -11.76 -10.82 -6.05
CA LYS A 25 -11.83 -12.06 -6.85
C LYS A 25 -10.79 -12.07 -7.98
N ARG A 26 -10.67 -10.97 -8.71
CA ARG A 26 -9.69 -10.86 -9.80
C ARG A 26 -8.27 -10.92 -9.28
N LEU A 27 -7.99 -10.19 -8.22
CA LEU A 27 -6.66 -10.16 -7.62
C LEU A 27 -6.29 -11.52 -7.01
N ALA A 28 -7.22 -12.16 -6.30
CA ALA A 28 -7.01 -13.47 -5.71
C ALA A 28 -6.62 -14.50 -6.78
N LYS A 29 -7.35 -14.56 -7.89
CA LYS A 29 -7.02 -15.46 -9.01
C LYS A 29 -5.63 -15.19 -9.59
N ALA A 30 -5.29 -13.91 -9.78
CA ALA A 30 -4.00 -13.52 -10.32
C ALA A 30 -2.85 -13.89 -9.38
N MET A 31 -3.04 -13.74 -8.08
CA MET A 31 -2.04 -14.08 -7.07
C MET A 31 -1.90 -15.59 -6.88
N GLU A 32 -3.00 -16.34 -6.92
CA GLU A 32 -2.96 -17.81 -6.89
C GLU A 32 -2.18 -18.40 -8.07
N LYS A 33 -2.32 -17.83 -9.25
CA LYS A 33 -1.53 -18.20 -10.43
C LYS A 33 -0.04 -17.96 -10.25
N ARG A 34 0.33 -17.04 -9.39
CA ARG A 34 1.72 -16.74 -9.04
C ARG A 34 2.27 -17.61 -7.92
N GLY A 35 1.46 -18.51 -7.38
CA GLY A 35 1.85 -19.47 -6.36
C GLY A 35 1.49 -19.12 -4.93
N PHE A 36 0.78 -18.02 -4.70
CA PHE A 36 0.33 -17.64 -3.35
C PHE A 36 -0.88 -18.47 -2.89
N GLU A 37 -0.94 -18.73 -1.61
CA GLU A 37 -2.11 -19.29 -0.93
C GLU A 37 -2.95 -18.13 -0.41
N VAL A 38 -4.02 -17.79 -1.13
CA VAL A 38 -4.78 -16.54 -0.92
C VAL A 38 -5.98 -16.74 -0.02
N GLU A 39 -6.09 -15.90 1.01
CA GLU A 39 -7.33 -15.66 1.75
C GLU A 39 -7.81 -14.24 1.50
N THR A 40 -9.10 -14.02 1.47
CA THR A 40 -9.69 -12.70 1.24
C THR A 40 -10.57 -12.27 2.41
N ALA A 41 -10.58 -10.96 2.66
CA ALA A 41 -11.45 -10.34 3.65
C ALA A 41 -12.06 -9.06 3.06
N GLY A 42 -13.36 -8.89 3.24
CA GLY A 42 -14.12 -7.75 2.71
C GLY A 42 -14.28 -6.60 3.69
N SER A 43 -13.69 -6.70 4.88
CA SER A 43 -13.84 -5.70 5.95
C SER A 43 -12.66 -5.69 6.90
N VAL A 44 -12.56 -4.64 7.71
CA VAL A 44 -11.57 -4.56 8.79
C VAL A 44 -11.76 -5.71 9.78
N ALA A 45 -12.98 -5.95 10.20
CA ALA A 45 -13.30 -7.00 11.16
C ALA A 45 -12.88 -8.40 10.66
N ALA A 46 -13.21 -8.73 9.41
CA ALA A 46 -12.81 -10.00 8.80
C ALA A 46 -11.29 -10.11 8.64
N GLY A 47 -10.63 -9.04 8.21
CA GLY A 47 -9.17 -9.00 8.07
C GLY A 47 -8.45 -9.19 9.39
N ARG A 48 -8.89 -8.52 10.44
CA ARG A 48 -8.34 -8.69 11.80
C ARG A 48 -8.56 -10.09 12.36
N ALA A 49 -9.72 -10.68 12.11
CA ALA A 49 -10.00 -12.04 12.55
C ALA A 49 -9.04 -13.05 11.92
N ILE A 50 -8.79 -12.96 10.61
CA ILE A 50 -7.82 -13.81 9.92
C ILE A 50 -6.40 -13.54 10.41
N ALA A 51 -6.01 -12.28 10.54
CA ALA A 51 -4.69 -11.89 11.02
C ALA A 51 -4.39 -12.42 12.43
N THR A 52 -5.41 -12.49 13.26
CA THR A 52 -5.28 -13.02 14.64
C THR A 52 -5.22 -14.55 14.67
N ALA A 53 -6.05 -15.21 13.87
CA ALA A 53 -6.14 -16.68 13.85
C ALA A 53 -4.98 -17.32 13.07
N ARG A 54 -4.63 -16.74 11.93
CA ARG A 54 -3.61 -17.26 11.00
C ARG A 54 -2.83 -16.09 10.38
N PRO A 55 -1.85 -15.53 11.11
CA PRO A 55 -1.06 -14.41 10.59
C PRO A 55 -0.40 -14.74 9.25
N PRO A 56 -0.68 -13.99 8.19
CA PRO A 56 -0.12 -14.28 6.86
C PRO A 56 1.34 -13.85 6.75
N ALA A 57 2.09 -14.50 5.86
CA ALA A 57 3.44 -14.07 5.49
C ALA A 57 3.42 -12.80 4.65
N TYR A 58 2.35 -12.63 3.85
CA TYR A 58 2.14 -11.50 2.95
C TYR A 58 0.73 -10.96 3.12
N ALA A 59 0.57 -9.66 3.00
CA ALA A 59 -0.75 -9.04 3.04
C ALA A 59 -0.84 -7.83 2.10
N VAL A 60 -2.02 -7.67 1.51
CA VAL A 60 -2.37 -6.48 0.73
C VAL A 60 -3.65 -5.93 1.32
N CYS A 61 -3.60 -4.71 1.82
CA CYS A 61 -4.72 -4.08 2.51
C CYS A 61 -5.11 -2.77 1.85
N ASP A 62 -6.39 -2.60 1.53
CA ASP A 62 -6.95 -1.30 1.21
C ASP A 62 -7.03 -0.48 2.51
N LEU A 63 -6.66 0.78 2.45
CA LEU A 63 -6.72 1.69 3.60
C LEU A 63 -8.14 2.18 3.89
N ARG A 64 -8.98 2.28 2.88
CA ARG A 64 -10.37 2.71 3.04
C ARG A 64 -11.32 1.53 2.92
N LEU A 65 -11.88 1.15 4.05
CA LEU A 65 -12.90 0.10 4.14
C LEU A 65 -14.18 0.68 4.73
N GLU A 66 -15.33 0.09 4.41
CA GLU A 66 -16.64 0.58 4.88
C GLU A 66 -16.76 0.63 6.40
N ASP A 67 -16.14 -0.31 7.10
CA ASP A 67 -16.21 -0.44 8.56
C ASP A 67 -14.99 0.15 9.31
N GLY A 68 -14.09 0.83 8.59
CA GLY A 68 -12.96 1.47 9.25
C GLY A 68 -11.73 1.64 8.35
N ASN A 69 -10.58 1.68 9.00
CA ASN A 69 -9.30 1.93 8.36
C ASN A 69 -8.49 0.63 8.28
N GLY A 70 -7.99 0.32 7.08
CA GLY A 70 -7.11 -0.84 6.86
C GLY A 70 -5.82 -0.84 7.70
N LEU A 71 -5.44 0.29 8.28
CA LEU A 71 -4.31 0.36 9.22
C LEU A 71 -4.49 -0.56 10.44
N ASP A 72 -5.73 -0.77 10.87
CA ASP A 72 -6.03 -1.66 12.00
C ASP A 72 -5.67 -3.12 11.66
N VAL A 73 -5.87 -3.51 10.40
CA VAL A 73 -5.46 -4.84 9.91
C VAL A 73 -3.93 -4.95 9.84
N VAL A 74 -3.27 -3.93 9.33
CA VAL A 74 -1.80 -3.86 9.25
C VAL A 74 -1.18 -4.03 10.64
N GLU A 75 -1.69 -3.30 11.61
CA GLU A 75 -1.24 -3.34 13.00
C GLU A 75 -1.44 -4.73 13.62
N ALA A 76 -2.61 -5.33 13.40
CA ALA A 76 -2.93 -6.67 13.89
C ALA A 76 -1.99 -7.74 13.32
N ILE A 77 -1.66 -7.66 12.03
CA ILE A 77 -0.70 -8.57 11.38
C ILE A 77 0.69 -8.36 11.97
N ARG A 78 1.12 -7.13 12.08
CA ARG A 78 2.47 -6.78 12.55
C ARG A 78 2.69 -7.22 13.99
N ASP A 79 1.69 -7.09 14.86
CA ASP A 79 1.75 -7.53 16.24
C ASP A 79 1.92 -9.05 16.37
N ARG A 80 1.31 -9.81 15.46
CA ARG A 80 1.35 -11.26 15.46
C ARG A 80 2.52 -11.84 14.68
N ARG A 81 2.93 -11.16 13.62
CA ARG A 81 4.00 -11.61 12.73
C ARG A 81 4.87 -10.43 12.29
N PRO A 82 5.91 -10.11 13.10
CA PRO A 82 6.78 -8.94 12.82
C PRO A 82 7.52 -9.00 11.49
N ASP A 83 7.71 -10.19 10.90
CA ASP A 83 8.38 -10.41 9.62
C ASP A 83 7.43 -10.40 8.41
N ALA A 84 6.14 -10.26 8.63
CA ALA A 84 5.17 -10.21 7.54
C ALA A 84 5.45 -9.03 6.59
N ARG A 85 5.28 -9.27 5.30
CA ARG A 85 5.39 -8.25 4.28
C ARG A 85 4.00 -7.73 3.94
N ILE A 86 3.78 -6.45 4.17
CA ILE A 86 2.47 -5.81 4.06
C ILE A 86 2.56 -4.66 3.07
N VAL A 87 1.76 -4.74 2.01
CA VAL A 87 1.58 -3.66 1.04
C VAL A 87 0.19 -3.07 1.24
N VAL A 88 0.10 -1.75 1.36
CA VAL A 88 -1.17 -1.05 1.45
C VAL A 88 -1.52 -0.42 0.11
N LEU A 89 -2.80 -0.47 -0.24
CA LEU A 89 -3.34 0.17 -1.42
C LEU A 89 -4.03 1.46 -1.01
N THR A 90 -3.73 2.53 -1.72
CA THR A 90 -4.29 3.85 -1.43
C THR A 90 -5.06 4.37 -2.63
N GLY A 91 -6.19 5.01 -2.39
CA GLY A 91 -6.83 5.82 -3.40
C GLY A 91 -6.06 7.11 -3.66
N TYR A 92 -6.44 7.80 -4.72
CA TYR A 92 -5.85 9.08 -5.09
C TYR A 92 -5.95 10.10 -3.94
N GLY A 93 -4.86 10.76 -3.60
CA GLY A 93 -4.82 11.80 -2.56
C GLY A 93 -4.56 11.31 -1.13
N ALA A 94 -4.36 10.01 -0.89
CA ALA A 94 -4.20 9.44 0.45
C ALA A 94 -2.73 9.24 0.87
N ILE A 95 -1.81 10.07 0.39
CA ILE A 95 -0.36 9.92 0.65
C ILE A 95 -0.03 10.04 2.15
N ALA A 96 -0.68 10.94 2.87
CA ALA A 96 -0.46 11.08 4.32
C ALA A 96 -0.85 9.80 5.07
N THR A 97 -1.93 9.13 4.66
CA THR A 97 -2.36 7.86 5.23
C THR A 97 -1.38 6.73 4.87
N ALA A 98 -0.84 6.74 3.65
CA ALA A 98 0.18 5.79 3.21
C ALA A 98 1.47 5.92 4.05
N VAL A 99 1.91 7.13 4.33
CA VAL A 99 3.07 7.39 5.20
C VAL A 99 2.79 6.88 6.62
N ALA A 100 1.60 7.11 7.15
CA ALA A 100 1.20 6.58 8.45
C ALA A 100 1.22 5.04 8.47
N ALA A 101 0.76 4.40 7.39
CA ALA A 101 0.80 2.94 7.24
C ALA A 101 2.24 2.40 7.31
N VAL A 102 3.18 3.03 6.64
CA VAL A 102 4.60 2.63 6.68
C VAL A 102 5.17 2.78 8.10
N LYS A 103 4.81 3.83 8.81
CA LYS A 103 5.24 4.05 10.21
C LYS A 103 4.69 2.98 11.16
N ILE A 104 3.50 2.45 10.91
CA ILE A 104 2.88 1.39 11.72
C ILE A 104 3.48 0.01 11.40
N GLY A 105 4.09 -0.15 10.23
CA GLY A 105 4.78 -1.37 9.87
C GLY A 105 4.45 -1.94 8.50
N ALA A 106 3.74 -1.21 7.64
CA ALA A 106 3.61 -1.59 6.24
C ALA A 106 4.98 -1.57 5.56
N THR A 107 5.24 -2.56 4.71
CA THR A 107 6.51 -2.67 3.98
C THR A 107 6.57 -1.63 2.86
N ASP A 108 5.45 -1.43 2.18
CA ASP A 108 5.35 -0.48 1.07
C ASP A 108 3.88 -0.08 0.84
N TYR A 109 3.67 0.87 -0.04
CA TYR A 109 2.35 1.30 -0.47
C TYR A 109 2.28 1.45 -1.99
N LEU A 110 1.10 1.26 -2.56
CA LEU A 110 0.83 1.45 -3.99
C LEU A 110 -0.43 2.28 -4.17
N SER A 111 -0.41 3.16 -5.15
CA SER A 111 -1.60 3.92 -5.55
C SER A 111 -2.51 3.05 -6.43
N LYS A 112 -3.82 3.11 -6.21
CA LYS A 112 -4.78 2.52 -7.14
C LYS A 112 -4.87 3.37 -8.42
N PRO A 113 -5.01 2.76 -9.61
CA PRO A 113 -5.09 1.33 -9.87
C PRO A 113 -3.71 0.65 -9.81
N ALA A 114 -3.62 -0.48 -9.13
CA ALA A 114 -2.43 -1.32 -9.08
C ALA A 114 -2.80 -2.72 -9.62
N ASP A 115 -1.97 -3.27 -10.48
CA ASP A 115 -2.18 -4.61 -11.00
C ASP A 115 -1.45 -5.68 -10.15
N ALA A 116 -1.72 -6.94 -10.45
CA ALA A 116 -1.12 -8.05 -9.73
C ALA A 116 0.41 -8.08 -9.85
N THR A 117 0.96 -7.61 -10.96
CA THR A 117 2.41 -7.51 -11.18
C THR A 117 3.03 -6.47 -10.26
N ASP A 118 2.45 -5.28 -10.18
CA ASP A 118 2.91 -4.22 -9.28
C ASP A 118 2.87 -4.67 -7.82
N ILE A 119 1.78 -5.32 -7.42
CA ILE A 119 1.58 -5.83 -6.07
C ILE A 119 2.59 -6.93 -5.74
N THR A 120 2.81 -7.87 -6.65
CA THR A 120 3.79 -8.95 -6.47
C THR A 120 5.20 -8.39 -6.31
N ASN A 121 5.59 -7.45 -7.15
CA ASN A 121 6.91 -6.82 -7.07
C ASN A 121 7.10 -6.10 -5.72
N ALA A 122 6.09 -5.40 -5.23
CA ALA A 122 6.15 -4.72 -3.95
C ALA A 122 6.23 -5.71 -2.77
N LEU A 123 5.50 -6.82 -2.82
CA LEU A 123 5.52 -7.86 -1.79
C LEU A 123 6.87 -8.58 -1.72
N LEU A 124 7.51 -8.81 -2.85
CA LEU A 124 8.77 -9.57 -2.95
C LEU A 124 10.00 -8.68 -2.92
N ALA A 125 9.85 -7.36 -2.96
CA ALA A 125 10.97 -6.43 -2.89
C ALA A 125 11.71 -6.61 -1.56
N ASN A 126 12.98 -6.96 -1.63
CA ASN A 126 13.87 -6.94 -0.48
C ASN A 126 14.39 -5.52 -0.27
N GLY A 127 14.59 -5.13 0.98
CA GLY A 127 15.17 -3.82 1.29
C GLY A 127 16.55 -3.57 0.64
N ALA A 128 17.20 -4.66 0.18
CA ALA A 128 18.43 -4.60 -0.60
C ALA A 128 18.18 -4.26 -2.09
N ASP A 129 16.95 -4.42 -2.56
CA ASP A 129 16.54 -4.12 -3.93
C ASP A 129 15.87 -2.73 -4.03
N LEU A 130 16.13 -1.86 -3.07
CA LEU A 130 15.84 -0.45 -3.26
C LEU A 130 16.53 -0.02 -4.55
N PRO A 131 15.77 0.53 -5.52
CA PRO A 131 16.41 1.05 -6.72
C PRO A 131 17.54 1.98 -6.27
N PRO A 132 18.71 1.91 -6.90
CA PRO A 132 19.77 2.85 -6.58
C PRO A 132 19.18 4.27 -6.65
N PRO A 133 19.58 5.16 -5.74
CA PRO A 133 19.11 6.54 -5.82
C PRO A 133 19.32 7.03 -7.25
N PRO A 134 18.31 7.67 -7.85
CA PRO A 134 18.44 8.13 -9.22
C PRO A 134 19.76 8.89 -9.37
N GLU A 135 20.50 8.58 -10.42
CA GLU A 135 21.79 9.23 -10.70
C GLU A 135 21.70 10.76 -10.72
N ASN A 136 20.50 11.25 -10.97
CA ASN A 136 20.16 12.66 -10.82
C ASN A 136 19.15 12.79 -9.68
N PRO A 137 19.56 13.19 -8.48
CA PRO A 137 18.61 13.50 -7.43
C PRO A 137 17.60 14.51 -7.93
N MET A 138 16.33 14.31 -7.59
CA MET A 138 15.29 15.27 -7.94
C MET A 138 15.74 16.69 -7.59
N SER A 139 15.62 17.60 -8.54
CA SER A 139 15.90 19.00 -8.27
C SER A 139 15.04 19.48 -7.09
N ALA A 140 15.58 20.41 -6.31
CA ALA A 140 14.85 21.02 -5.21
C ALA A 140 13.48 21.59 -5.70
N ASP A 141 13.44 22.10 -6.92
CA ASP A 141 12.22 22.62 -7.52
C ASP A 141 11.18 21.53 -7.76
N ARG A 142 11.60 20.35 -8.20
CA ARG A 142 10.67 19.21 -8.41
C ARG A 142 10.11 18.68 -7.09
N VAL A 143 10.94 18.56 -6.06
CA VAL A 143 10.50 18.17 -4.72
C VAL A 143 9.51 19.18 -4.17
N ARG A 144 9.80 20.47 -4.36
CA ARG A 144 8.93 21.58 -3.95
C ARG A 144 7.59 21.53 -4.68
N TRP A 145 7.61 21.28 -5.99
CA TRP A 145 6.41 21.15 -6.81
C TRP A 145 5.52 19.99 -6.36
N GLU A 146 6.10 18.82 -6.15
CA GLU A 146 5.36 17.64 -5.66
C GLU A 146 4.74 17.89 -4.30
N HIS A 147 5.45 18.56 -3.39
CA HIS A 147 4.93 18.95 -2.09
C HIS A 147 3.75 19.92 -2.20
N ILE A 148 3.85 20.91 -3.07
CA ILE A 148 2.76 21.87 -3.36
C ILE A 148 1.53 21.12 -3.87
N GLN A 149 1.69 20.20 -4.81
CA GLN A 149 0.58 19.39 -5.33
C GLN A 149 -0.11 18.58 -4.23
N ARG A 150 0.65 17.97 -3.35
CA ARG A 150 0.10 17.20 -2.22
C ARG A 150 -0.76 18.07 -1.32
N VAL A 151 -0.28 19.24 -0.95
CA VAL A 151 -1.03 20.16 -0.10
C VAL A 151 -2.26 20.70 -0.82
N TYR A 152 -2.15 20.96 -2.11
CA TYR A 152 -3.27 21.39 -2.94
C TYR A 152 -4.41 20.37 -2.95
N GLU A 153 -4.09 19.08 -3.12
CA GLU A 153 -5.08 18.00 -3.06
C GLU A 153 -5.68 17.85 -1.65
N LEU A 154 -4.86 17.97 -0.61
CA LEU A 154 -5.34 17.94 0.79
C LEU A 154 -6.27 19.10 1.13
N CYS A 155 -6.18 20.20 0.43
CA CYS A 155 -7.03 21.37 0.58
C CYS A 155 -8.23 21.40 -0.35
N ASP A 156 -8.65 20.26 -0.91
CA ASP A 156 -9.75 20.13 -1.87
C ASP A 156 -9.60 21.05 -3.08
N ARG A 157 -8.38 21.21 -3.57
CA ARG A 157 -8.01 22.08 -4.70
C ARG A 157 -8.28 23.56 -4.46
N ASN A 158 -8.28 23.98 -3.21
CA ASN A 158 -8.43 25.39 -2.85
C ASN A 158 -7.07 26.08 -2.86
N VAL A 159 -6.84 26.96 -3.84
CA VAL A 159 -5.56 27.66 -4.03
C VAL A 159 -5.21 28.54 -2.83
N SER A 160 -6.18 29.25 -2.28
CA SER A 160 -5.95 30.17 -1.14
C SER A 160 -5.58 29.40 0.13
N GLU A 161 -6.26 28.29 0.40
CA GLU A 161 -5.97 27.42 1.54
C GLU A 161 -4.61 26.72 1.39
N THR A 162 -4.29 26.27 0.19
CA THR A 162 -2.99 25.68 -0.13
C THR A 162 -1.85 26.67 0.14
N ALA A 163 -1.97 27.88 -0.37
CA ALA A 163 -0.97 28.94 -0.16
C ALA A 163 -0.80 29.26 1.33
N ARG A 164 -1.89 29.32 2.08
CA ARG A 164 -1.85 29.57 3.52
C ARG A 164 -1.13 28.45 4.29
N ARG A 165 -1.43 27.19 4.01
CA ARG A 165 -0.77 26.04 4.66
C ARG A 165 0.72 25.95 4.34
N LEU A 166 1.11 26.33 3.13
CA LEU A 166 2.50 26.35 2.69
C LEU A 166 3.23 27.64 3.09
N ASN A 167 2.53 28.59 3.73
CA ASN A 167 3.06 29.91 4.05
C ASN A 167 3.63 30.63 2.81
N MET A 168 2.97 30.47 1.69
CA MET A 168 3.33 31.04 0.39
C MET A 168 2.37 32.16 0.00
N HIS A 169 2.88 33.09 -0.80
CA HIS A 169 2.02 34.12 -1.36
C HIS A 169 1.14 33.53 -2.47
N ARG A 170 -0.15 33.92 -2.51
CA ARG A 170 -1.12 33.38 -3.47
C ARG A 170 -0.68 33.53 -4.95
N ARG A 171 0.17 34.50 -5.23
CA ARG A 171 0.70 34.76 -6.60
C ARG A 171 2.04 34.12 -6.88
N THR A 172 2.57 33.34 -5.96
CA THR A 172 3.79 32.58 -6.15
C THR A 172 3.45 31.21 -6.71
#